data_1f4d0c197d907231dfd6008f167b355e
#
_entry.id   1f4d0c197d907231dfd6008f167b355e
#
_cell.length_a   1.000
_cell.length_b   1.000
_cell.length_c   1.000
_cell.angle_alpha   90.00
_cell.angle_beta   90.00
_cell.angle_gamma   90.00
#
_symmetry.space_group_name_H-M   'P 1'
#
loop_
_entity.id
_entity.type
_entity.pdbx_description
1 polymer ?
#
loop_
_entity_poly.entity_id
_entity_poly.type
_entity_poly.pdbx_seq_one_letter_code
_entity_poly.pdbx_strand_id
1 'polypeptide(L)'
;MYLFVNKGLGMSTGKTAAQVAHAAVEAYKASDPALVEAWELGKHYKKLVMEAEDHEQITNIRNYLVDRGFYPQVVIDEGYTEIRPFSLTALGVPIVDKDEPHVAATFGNFKLYREKPKYPTPDDQWKLYRWIQRELRR
;
A
#
# COMPACT_ATOMS: atom_id res chain seq x y z
N MET A 1 5.87 2.58 -4.92
CA MET A 1 5.77 2.45 -3.44
C MET A 1 5.00 1.18 -3.10
N TYR A 2 5.53 0.37 -2.21
CA TYR A 2 4.87 -0.85 -1.72
C TYR A 2 4.32 -0.63 -0.32
N LEU A 3 3.07 -1.01 -0.12
CA LEU A 3 2.36 -0.88 1.15
C LEU A 3 1.78 -2.24 1.52
N PHE A 4 1.91 -2.64 2.77
CA PHE A 4 1.41 -3.93 3.25
C PHE A 4 0.33 -3.70 4.30
N VAL A 5 -0.74 -4.46 4.24
CA VAL A 5 -1.87 -4.38 5.17
C VAL A 5 -2.06 -5.69 5.91
N ASN A 6 -2.23 -5.62 7.22
CA ASN A 6 -2.61 -6.76 8.04
C ASN A 6 -4.11 -7.04 7.87
N LYS A 7 -4.43 -7.92 6.94
CA LYS A 7 -5.80 -8.30 6.61
C LYS A 7 -6.48 -9.08 7.75
N GLY A 8 -5.69 -9.77 8.57
CA GLY A 8 -6.20 -10.57 9.68
C GLY A 8 -6.88 -9.77 10.79
N LEU A 9 -6.69 -8.45 10.83
CA LEU A 9 -7.36 -7.60 11.82
C LEU A 9 -8.85 -7.37 11.52
N GLY A 10 -9.32 -7.69 10.31
CA GLY A 10 -10.71 -7.51 9.95
C GLY A 10 -11.18 -6.05 10.00
N MET A 11 -10.29 -5.10 9.72
CA MET A 11 -10.63 -3.68 9.72
C MET A 11 -11.69 -3.34 8.67
N SER A 12 -12.55 -2.38 8.99
CA SER A 12 -13.47 -1.81 7.99
C SER A 12 -12.71 -1.22 6.80
N THR A 13 -13.39 -1.00 5.70
CA THR A 13 -12.81 -0.37 4.51
C THR A 13 -12.22 1.02 4.83
N GLY A 14 -12.95 1.83 5.60
CA GLY A 14 -12.47 3.15 6.01
C GLY A 14 -11.23 3.09 6.89
N LYS A 15 -11.20 2.20 7.87
CA LYS A 15 -10.04 1.99 8.74
C LYS A 15 -8.84 1.49 7.94
N THR A 16 -9.04 0.53 7.05
CA THR A 16 -7.99 0.02 6.16
C THR A 16 -7.40 1.14 5.30
N ALA A 17 -8.25 1.95 4.68
CA ALA A 17 -7.80 3.09 3.87
C ALA A 17 -6.96 4.08 4.69
N ALA A 18 -7.38 4.40 5.92
CA ALA A 18 -6.65 5.30 6.80
C ALA A 18 -5.27 4.74 7.17
N GLN A 19 -5.17 3.45 7.49
CA GLN A 19 -3.91 2.81 7.85
C GLN A 19 -2.94 2.73 6.65
N VAL A 20 -3.45 2.45 5.47
CA VAL A 20 -2.66 2.49 4.23
C VAL A 20 -2.17 3.90 3.94
N ALA A 21 -3.00 4.91 4.15
CA ALA A 21 -2.60 6.31 3.99
C ALA A 21 -1.49 6.70 4.98
N HIS A 22 -1.58 6.29 6.23
CA HIS A 22 -0.50 6.49 7.22
C HIS A 22 0.80 5.85 6.75
N ALA A 23 0.74 4.61 6.29
CA ALA A 23 1.92 3.90 5.78
C ALA A 23 2.54 4.62 4.57
N ALA A 24 1.72 5.12 3.66
CA ALA A 24 2.19 5.86 2.48
C ALA A 24 2.88 7.18 2.86
N VAL A 25 2.34 7.92 3.81
CA VAL A 25 2.94 9.17 4.29
C VAL A 25 4.28 8.90 4.96
N GLU A 26 4.36 7.92 5.85
CA GLU A 26 5.61 7.57 6.52
C GLU A 26 6.67 7.06 5.52
N ALA A 27 6.27 6.24 4.56
CA ALA A 27 7.16 5.77 3.51
C ALA A 27 7.68 6.92 2.64
N TYR A 28 6.83 7.85 2.26
CA TYR A 28 7.18 9.04 1.49
C TYR A 28 8.22 9.89 2.23
N LYS A 29 7.99 10.16 3.50
CA LYS A 29 8.88 10.95 4.35
C LYS A 29 10.27 10.30 4.52
N ALA A 30 10.34 8.98 4.50
CA ALA A 30 11.56 8.20 4.64
C ALA A 30 12.29 7.93 3.32
N SER A 31 11.71 8.36 2.19
CA SER A 31 12.26 8.06 0.86
C SER A 31 13.44 8.95 0.48
N ASP A 32 14.34 8.41 -0.33
CA ASP A 32 15.43 9.17 -0.96
C ASP A 32 14.85 10.28 -1.85
N PRO A 33 15.29 11.53 -1.71
CA PRO A 33 14.77 12.65 -2.50
C PRO A 33 14.86 12.44 -4.02
N ALA A 34 15.90 11.78 -4.51
CA ALA A 34 16.05 11.51 -5.94
C ALA A 34 14.99 10.51 -6.43
N LEU A 35 14.66 9.51 -5.63
CA LEU A 35 13.60 8.55 -5.94
C LEU A 35 12.21 9.18 -5.84
N VAL A 36 12.00 10.09 -4.89
CA VAL A 36 10.78 10.88 -4.78
C VAL A 36 10.57 11.71 -6.04
N GLU A 37 11.60 12.43 -6.47
CA GLU A 37 11.53 13.25 -7.67
C GLU A 37 11.17 12.43 -8.91
N ALA A 38 11.84 11.31 -9.13
CA ALA A 38 11.55 10.42 -10.26
C ALA A 38 10.12 9.87 -10.21
N TRP A 39 9.64 9.51 -9.03
CA TRP A 39 8.29 9.01 -8.81
C TRP A 39 7.23 10.08 -9.07
N GLU A 40 7.48 11.32 -8.64
CA GLU A 40 6.59 12.46 -8.89
C GLU A 40 6.58 12.89 -10.37
N LEU A 41 7.75 12.92 -11.03
CA LEU A 41 7.86 13.26 -12.44
C LEU A 41 7.08 12.30 -13.34
N GLY A 42 6.99 11.02 -12.97
CA GLY A 42 6.17 10.04 -13.68
C GLY A 42 4.67 10.33 -13.60
N LYS A 43 4.22 11.17 -12.68
CA LYS A 43 2.82 11.59 -12.45
C LYS A 43 1.84 10.44 -12.19
N HIS A 44 2.33 9.23 -12.01
CA HIS A 44 1.48 8.08 -11.72
C HIS A 44 1.32 7.80 -10.23
N TYR A 45 2.24 8.30 -9.42
CA TYR A 45 2.26 8.10 -7.97
C TYR A 45 1.95 6.66 -7.57
N LYS A 46 2.57 5.72 -8.28
CA LYS A 46 2.22 4.31 -8.21
C LYS A 46 2.40 3.74 -6.81
N LYS A 47 1.32 3.19 -6.29
CA LYS A 47 1.27 2.49 -5.02
C LYS A 47 0.70 1.10 -5.23
N LEU A 48 1.37 0.09 -4.69
CA LEU A 48 0.90 -1.28 -4.72
C LEU A 48 0.60 -1.70 -3.28
N VAL A 49 -0.65 -2.00 -3.03
CA VAL A 49 -1.11 -2.47 -1.72
C VAL A 49 -1.08 -3.99 -1.70
N MET A 50 -0.23 -4.51 -0.83
CA MET A 50 -0.02 -5.94 -0.66
C MET A 50 -0.72 -6.42 0.59
N GLU A 51 -1.12 -7.70 0.62
CA GLU A 51 -1.76 -8.28 1.79
C GLU A 51 -0.80 -9.09 2.66
N ALA A 52 -1.00 -9.01 3.95
CA ALA A 52 -0.50 -9.97 4.93
C ALA A 52 -1.70 -10.61 5.63
N GLU A 53 -1.66 -11.93 5.83
CA GLU A 53 -2.80 -12.68 6.35
C GLU A 53 -3.10 -12.38 7.82
N ASP A 54 -2.03 -12.15 8.61
CA ASP A 54 -2.15 -11.97 10.06
C ASP A 54 -0.93 -11.22 10.63
N HIS A 55 -0.93 -11.08 11.95
CA HIS A 55 0.14 -10.41 12.67
C HIS A 55 1.51 -11.10 12.47
N GLU A 56 1.53 -12.42 12.47
CA GLU A 56 2.78 -13.17 12.26
C GLU A 56 3.34 -12.91 10.87
N GLN A 57 2.52 -12.99 9.85
CA GLN A 57 2.97 -12.79 8.47
C GLN A 57 3.48 -11.36 8.24
N ILE A 58 2.76 -10.33 8.71
CA ILE A 58 3.22 -8.95 8.50
C ILE A 58 4.55 -8.67 9.24
N THR A 59 4.72 -9.27 10.41
CA THR A 59 5.98 -9.19 11.16
C THR A 59 7.12 -9.88 10.41
N ASN A 60 6.84 -11.06 9.86
CA ASN A 60 7.83 -11.78 9.06
C ASN A 60 8.20 -11.04 7.77
N ILE A 61 7.23 -10.42 7.13
CA ILE A 61 7.47 -9.55 5.95
C ILE A 61 8.38 -8.39 6.34
N ARG A 62 8.10 -7.71 7.42
CA ARG A 62 8.94 -6.63 7.92
C ARG A 62 10.37 -7.09 8.12
N ASN A 63 10.58 -8.22 8.81
CA ASN A 63 11.92 -8.76 9.08
C ASN A 63 12.62 -9.18 7.78
N TYR A 64 11.92 -9.82 6.88
CA TYR A 64 12.42 -10.19 5.56
C TYR A 64 12.93 -8.98 4.77
N LEU A 65 12.17 -7.89 4.79
CA LEU A 65 12.55 -6.65 4.10
C LEU A 65 13.77 -5.99 4.74
N VAL A 66 13.83 -5.96 6.07
CA VAL A 66 15.00 -5.43 6.80
C VAL A 66 16.25 -6.21 6.46
N ASP A 67 16.18 -7.54 6.45
CA ASP A 67 17.30 -8.41 6.11
C ASP A 67 17.81 -8.21 4.68
N ARG A 68 16.98 -7.70 3.80
CA ARG A 68 17.32 -7.38 2.40
C ARG A 68 17.73 -5.92 2.17
N GLY A 69 17.87 -5.14 3.24
CA GLY A 69 18.35 -3.76 3.16
C GLY A 69 17.27 -2.73 2.92
N PHE A 70 15.99 -3.09 3.05
CA PHE A 70 14.89 -2.14 2.99
C PHE A 70 14.55 -1.65 4.41
N TYR A 71 13.89 -0.49 4.48
CA TYR A 71 13.53 0.15 5.75
C TYR A 71 12.02 0.37 5.85
N PRO A 72 11.22 -0.70 5.97
CA PRO A 72 9.78 -0.55 6.05
C PRO A 72 9.38 0.27 7.28
N GLN A 73 8.50 1.24 7.06
CA GLN A 73 7.92 2.05 8.12
C GLN A 73 6.73 1.33 8.70
N VAL A 74 6.70 1.17 10.01
CA VAL A 74 5.68 0.42 10.72
C VAL A 74 4.56 1.35 11.17
N VAL A 75 3.31 0.95 10.92
CA VAL A 75 2.13 1.65 11.41
C VAL A 75 1.50 0.85 12.54
N ILE A 76 1.52 1.42 13.73
CA ILE A 76 0.89 0.84 14.93
C ILE A 76 -0.36 1.66 15.25
N ASP A 77 -1.51 0.99 15.39
CA ASP A 77 -2.73 1.64 15.82
C ASP A 77 -2.79 1.72 17.34
N GLU A 78 -3.16 2.88 17.86
CA GLU A 78 -3.29 3.08 19.31
C GLU A 78 -4.56 2.46 19.89
N GLY A 79 -5.49 2.00 19.04
CA GLY A 79 -6.65 1.24 19.44
C GLY A 79 -7.84 2.07 19.92
N TYR A 80 -7.97 3.28 19.40
CA TYR A 80 -9.11 4.17 19.76
C TYR A 80 -10.38 3.90 18.96
N THR A 81 -10.37 2.95 18.04
CA THR A 81 -11.49 2.71 17.14
C THR A 81 -12.02 1.28 17.24
N GLU A 82 -11.65 0.42 16.30
CA GLU A 82 -12.32 -0.86 16.10
C GLU A 82 -11.41 -2.08 16.29
N ILE A 83 -10.12 -1.89 16.55
CA ILE A 83 -9.16 -2.98 16.70
C ILE A 83 -8.42 -2.93 18.03
N ARG A 84 -7.76 -4.04 18.38
CA ARG A 84 -6.95 -4.15 19.59
C ARG A 84 -5.86 -3.06 19.61
N PRO A 85 -5.65 -2.36 20.77
CA PRO A 85 -4.56 -1.40 20.92
C PRO A 85 -3.20 -1.95 20.52
N PHE A 86 -2.38 -1.10 19.95
CA PHE A 86 -1.00 -1.41 19.53
C PHE A 86 -0.89 -2.53 18.48
N SER A 87 -1.94 -2.73 17.69
CA SER A 87 -1.89 -3.65 16.55
C SER A 87 -1.03 -3.08 15.44
N LEU A 88 -0.17 -3.93 14.88
CA LEU A 88 0.58 -3.63 13.65
C LEU A 88 -0.37 -3.74 12.46
N THR A 89 -0.77 -2.60 11.91
CA THR A 89 -1.82 -2.52 10.88
C THR A 89 -1.28 -2.52 9.47
N ALA A 90 -0.16 -1.85 9.25
CA ALA A 90 0.39 -1.66 7.91
C ALA A 90 1.90 -1.43 7.95
N LEU A 91 2.53 -1.66 6.81
CA LEU A 91 3.92 -1.29 6.53
C LEU A 91 3.96 -0.39 5.30
N GLY A 92 4.80 0.64 5.33
CA GLY A 92 5.11 1.45 4.16
C GLY A 92 6.58 1.30 3.79
N VAL A 93 6.86 0.86 2.58
CA VAL A 93 8.24 0.78 2.07
C VAL A 93 8.58 2.07 1.35
N PRO A 94 9.66 2.76 1.75
CA PRO A 94 10.14 3.92 1.00
C PRO A 94 10.25 3.63 -0.48
N ILE A 95 10.06 4.65 -1.31
CA ILE A 95 10.03 4.51 -2.77
C ILE A 95 11.27 3.76 -3.25
N VAL A 96 11.05 2.76 -4.10
CA VAL A 96 12.09 1.92 -4.68
C VAL A 96 12.05 2.02 -6.20
N ASP A 97 13.20 1.77 -6.83
CA ASP A 97 13.28 1.66 -8.28
C ASP A 97 12.87 0.24 -8.70
N LYS A 98 11.73 0.14 -9.36
CA LYS A 98 11.18 -1.16 -9.82
C LYS A 98 12.06 -1.84 -10.86
N ASP A 99 12.94 -1.10 -11.54
CA ASP A 99 13.83 -1.62 -12.58
C ASP A 99 15.11 -2.25 -11.99
N GLU A 100 15.34 -2.07 -10.70
CA GLU A 100 16.40 -2.80 -10.02
C GLU A 100 16.05 -4.28 -9.85
N PRO A 101 16.92 -5.21 -10.33
CA PRO A 101 16.67 -6.66 -10.20
C PRO A 101 16.44 -7.11 -8.75
N HIS A 102 17.13 -6.52 -7.80
CA HIS A 102 16.97 -6.82 -6.37
C HIS A 102 15.55 -6.48 -5.87
N VAL A 103 15.00 -5.36 -6.31
CA VAL A 103 13.64 -4.95 -5.98
C VAL A 103 12.62 -5.93 -6.56
N ALA A 104 12.75 -6.27 -7.83
CA ALA A 104 11.86 -7.22 -8.48
C ALA A 104 11.89 -8.60 -7.80
N ALA A 105 13.09 -9.08 -7.45
CA ALA A 105 13.25 -10.36 -6.76
C ALA A 105 12.65 -10.36 -5.36
N THR A 106 12.70 -9.23 -4.65
CA THR A 106 12.18 -9.10 -3.30
C THR A 106 10.67 -9.01 -3.28
N PHE A 107 10.06 -8.18 -4.14
CA PHE A 107 8.62 -7.85 -4.07
C PHE A 107 7.76 -8.71 -4.99
N GLY A 108 8.33 -9.46 -5.92
CA GLY A 108 7.58 -10.24 -6.89
C GLY A 108 6.77 -11.41 -6.31
N ASN A 109 7.07 -11.85 -5.11
CA ASN A 109 6.42 -13.01 -4.47
C ASN A 109 5.27 -12.62 -3.52
N PHE A 110 5.04 -11.34 -3.28
CA PHE A 110 3.97 -10.89 -2.42
C PHE A 110 2.65 -10.80 -3.18
N LYS A 111 1.54 -11.01 -2.45
CA LYS A 111 0.20 -10.94 -3.03
C LYS A 111 -0.37 -9.55 -2.93
N LEU A 112 -0.99 -9.08 -4.01
CA LEU A 112 -1.79 -7.85 -3.98
C LEU A 112 -2.99 -8.03 -3.07
N TYR A 113 -3.30 -6.97 -2.30
CA TYR A 113 -4.53 -6.92 -1.53
C TYR A 113 -5.72 -6.90 -2.49
N ARG A 114 -6.56 -7.92 -2.44
CA ARG A 114 -7.71 -8.05 -3.34
C ARG A 114 -8.97 -8.39 -2.57
N GLU A 115 -10.02 -7.67 -2.90
CA GLU A 115 -11.39 -8.06 -2.64
C GLU A 115 -12.05 -8.43 -3.97
N LYS A 116 -13.06 -9.30 -3.95
CA LYS A 116 -13.82 -9.59 -5.16
C LYS A 116 -14.53 -8.31 -5.61
N PRO A 117 -14.32 -7.84 -6.85
CA PRO A 117 -15.04 -6.68 -7.35
C PRO A 117 -16.53 -6.95 -7.37
N LYS A 118 -17.32 -6.01 -6.84
CA LYS A 118 -18.77 -6.14 -6.78
C LYS A 118 -19.43 -5.95 -8.14
N TYR A 119 -18.80 -5.19 -9.04
CA TYR A 119 -19.36 -4.80 -10.34
C TYR A 119 -18.28 -4.74 -11.43
N PRO A 120 -17.85 -5.85 -11.97
CA PRO A 120 -16.82 -5.82 -12.99
C PRO A 120 -17.41 -6.08 -14.37
N THR A 121 -17.88 -5.05 -15.05
CA THR A 121 -17.99 -5.15 -16.49
C THR A 121 -17.17 -4.05 -17.15
N PRO A 122 -16.30 -4.38 -18.10
CA PRO A 122 -15.47 -3.38 -18.80
C PRO A 122 -16.29 -2.24 -19.43
N ASP A 123 -17.46 -2.55 -19.97
CA ASP A 123 -18.35 -1.56 -20.60
C ASP A 123 -18.89 -0.54 -19.60
N ASP A 124 -19.27 -1.00 -18.40
CA ASP A 124 -19.77 -0.10 -17.35
C ASP A 124 -18.67 0.81 -16.82
N GLN A 125 -17.44 0.30 -16.73
CA GLN A 125 -16.30 1.12 -16.32
C GLN A 125 -16.03 2.27 -17.29
N TRP A 126 -16.13 2.05 -18.60
CA TRP A 126 -15.96 3.09 -19.61
C TRP A 126 -17.05 4.14 -19.56
N LYS A 127 -18.28 3.73 -19.35
CA LYS A 127 -19.43 4.66 -19.19
C LYS A 127 -19.23 5.55 -17.96
N LEU A 128 -18.85 4.94 -16.83
CA LEU A 128 -18.59 5.66 -15.60
C LEU A 128 -17.43 6.64 -15.77
N TYR A 129 -16.33 6.20 -16.37
CA TYR A 129 -15.16 7.04 -16.63
C TYR A 129 -15.52 8.28 -17.46
N ARG A 130 -16.26 8.09 -18.54
CA ARG A 130 -16.72 9.20 -19.40
C ARG A 130 -17.61 10.17 -18.64
N TRP A 131 -18.49 9.65 -17.80
CA TRP A 131 -19.36 10.47 -16.98
C TRP A 131 -18.53 11.30 -15.99
N ILE A 132 -17.61 10.70 -15.26
CA ILE A 132 -16.71 11.40 -14.33
C ILE A 132 -15.92 12.49 -15.03
N GLN A 133 -15.33 12.20 -16.18
CA GLN A 133 -14.57 13.18 -16.96
C GLN A 133 -15.42 14.39 -17.36
N ARG A 134 -16.65 14.14 -17.75
CA ARG A 134 -17.58 15.22 -18.09
C ARG A 134 -17.96 16.07 -16.89
N GLU A 135 -18.26 15.45 -15.75
CA GLU A 135 -18.66 16.17 -14.54
C GLU A 135 -17.51 17.00 -13.95
N LEU A 136 -16.30 16.48 -13.97
CA LEU A 136 -15.13 17.19 -13.47
C LEU A 136 -14.70 18.38 -14.35
N ARG A 137 -15.19 18.48 -15.58
CA ARG A 137 -14.91 19.59 -16.51
C ARG A 137 -15.93 20.72 -16.45
N ARG A 138 -16.93 20.60 -15.66
CA ARG A 138 -17.96 21.64 -15.46
C ARG A 138 -17.40 22.85 -14.69
#